data_4f93c929b874fe28febc7b235c33d167
#
_entry.id   4f93c929b874fe28febc7b235c33d167
#
_cell.length_a   1.000
_cell.length_b   1.000
_cell.length_c   1.000
_cell.angle_alpha   90.00
_cell.angle_beta   90.00
_cell.angle_gamma   90.00
#
_symmetry.space_group_name_H-M   'P 1'
#
loop_
_entity.id
_entity.type
_entity.pdbx_description
1 polymer ?
#
loop_
_entity_poly.entity_id
_entity_poly.type
_entity_poly.pdbx_seq_one_letter_code
_entity_poly.pdbx_strand_id
1 'polypeptide(L)' 'FGLLGMTEAMMLDLRHSGIRVSIVMPGSVNTRFGGGYPESGRDWALGADDVASAVLHLLSYPDNAHVSRVEMRPSRPPKK' A
#
# COMPACT_ATOMS: atom_id res chain seq x y z
N PHE A 1 -10.02 9.72 -0.88
CA PHE A 1 -10.98 9.70 -1.97
C PHE A 1 -10.43 10.32 -3.24
N GLY A 2 -9.93 11.56 -3.13
CA GLY A 2 -9.36 12.24 -4.27
C GLY A 2 -8.14 11.51 -4.85
N LEU A 3 -7.29 10.98 -4.00
CA LEU A 3 -6.10 10.25 -4.45
C LEU A 3 -6.49 8.98 -5.19
N LEU A 4 -7.48 8.24 -4.68
CA LEU A 4 -7.93 7.03 -5.35
C LEU A 4 -8.52 7.33 -6.72
N GLY A 5 -9.39 8.35 -6.81
CA GLY A 5 -9.98 8.74 -8.08
C GLY A 5 -8.95 9.21 -9.09
N MET A 6 -7.96 10.00 -8.66
CA MET A 6 -6.89 10.46 -9.52
C MET A 6 -6.03 9.28 -10.00
N THR A 7 -5.74 8.34 -9.11
CA THR A 7 -4.94 7.18 -9.46
C THR A 7 -5.64 6.31 -10.49
N GLU A 8 -6.95 6.10 -10.33
CA GLU A 8 -7.73 5.33 -11.30
C GLU A 8 -7.78 6.02 -12.65
N ALA A 9 -7.94 7.34 -12.68
CA ALA A 9 -7.93 8.09 -13.92
C ALA A 9 -6.58 7.96 -14.64
N MET A 10 -5.48 8.08 -13.90
CA MET A 10 -4.14 7.89 -14.47
C MET A 10 -3.97 6.48 -15.01
N MET A 11 -4.48 5.47 -14.30
CA MET A 11 -4.38 4.08 -14.74
C MET A 11 -5.08 3.90 -16.10
N LEU A 12 -6.29 4.44 -16.22
CA LEU A 12 -7.05 4.31 -17.46
C LEU A 12 -6.39 5.03 -18.63
N ASP A 13 -5.77 6.17 -18.35
CA ASP A 13 -5.11 6.96 -19.40
C ASP A 13 -3.79 6.34 -19.85
N LEU A 14 -3.04 5.72 -18.92
CA LEU A 14 -1.66 5.32 -19.18
C LEU A 14 -1.51 3.83 -19.52
N ARG A 15 -2.53 3.02 -19.28
CA ARG A 15 -2.39 1.58 -19.44
C ARG A 15 -2.04 1.13 -20.87
N HIS A 16 -2.51 1.86 -21.85
CA HIS A 16 -2.21 1.55 -23.26
C HIS A 16 -0.82 2.01 -23.67
N SER A 17 -0.17 2.82 -22.86
CA SER A 17 1.21 3.21 -23.05
C SER A 17 2.22 2.28 -22.37
N GLY A 18 1.73 1.18 -21.81
CA GLY A 18 2.57 0.22 -21.11
C GLY A 18 2.94 0.64 -19.69
N ILE A 19 2.25 1.63 -19.14
CA ILE A 19 2.50 2.11 -17.78
C ILE A 19 1.41 1.55 -16.87
N ARG A 20 1.83 0.90 -15.79
CA ARG A 20 0.93 0.38 -14.78
C ARG A 20 0.94 1.29 -13.56
N VAL A 21 -0.22 1.73 -13.15
CA VAL A 21 -0.39 2.62 -12.00
C VAL A 21 -1.10 1.84 -10.91
N SER A 22 -0.55 1.83 -9.71
CA SER A 22 -1.11 1.09 -8.58
C SER A 22 -1.18 1.99 -7.37
N ILE A 23 -2.09 1.67 -6.48
CA ILE A 23 -2.20 2.36 -5.20
C ILE A 23 -2.17 1.32 -4.08
N VAL A 24 -1.36 1.59 -3.07
CA VAL A 24 -1.29 0.77 -1.87
C VAL A 24 -1.92 1.58 -0.74
N MET A 25 -2.92 1.00 -0.09
CA MET A 25 -3.66 1.65 0.98
C MET A 25 -3.41 0.90 2.29
N PRO A 26 -2.33 1.21 3.02
CA PRO A 26 -2.10 0.58 4.30
C PRO A 26 -3.01 1.19 5.37
N GLY A 27 -3.43 0.36 6.30
CA GLY A 27 -4.13 0.83 7.49
C GLY A 27 -3.15 1.41 8.50
N SER A 28 -3.32 1.05 9.77
CA SER A 28 -2.41 1.54 10.81
C SER A 28 -1.03 0.92 10.64
N VAL A 29 -0.01 1.75 10.54
CA VAL A 29 1.38 1.33 10.36
C VAL A 29 2.20 1.84 11.53
N ASN A 30 3.00 0.96 12.10
CA ASN A 30 3.89 1.31 13.19
C ASN A 30 5.26 1.67 12.59
N THR A 31 5.57 2.95 12.53
CA THR A 31 6.77 3.44 11.86
C THR A 31 7.53 4.42 12.74
N ARG A 32 8.67 4.84 12.22
CA ARG A 32 9.51 5.86 12.86
C ARG A 32 9.24 7.26 12.33
N PHE A 33 8.07 7.49 11.81
CA PHE A 33 7.76 8.82 11.31
C PHE A 33 8.00 9.87 12.39
N GLY A 34 8.63 10.98 12.02
CA GLY A 34 8.98 12.01 12.95
C GLY A 34 10.30 11.80 13.67
N GLY A 35 11.09 10.80 13.26
CA GLY A 35 12.42 10.56 13.81
C GLY A 35 12.43 9.73 15.09
N GLY A 36 11.27 9.24 15.54
CA GLY A 36 11.18 8.40 16.71
C GLY A 36 11.30 6.91 16.39
N TYR A 37 11.27 6.11 17.45
CA TYR A 37 11.18 4.67 17.30
C TYR A 37 9.71 4.25 17.17
N PRO A 38 9.42 3.06 16.61
CA PRO A 38 8.06 2.56 16.61
C PRO A 38 7.48 2.55 18.03
N GLU A 39 6.22 2.93 18.15
CA GLU A 39 5.56 2.95 19.44
C GLU A 39 5.43 1.55 20.02
N SER A 40 5.82 1.39 21.27
CA SER A 40 5.54 0.15 21.98
C SER A 40 4.05 0.04 22.25
N GLY A 41 3.53 -1.16 22.23
CA GLY A 41 2.10 -1.39 22.42
C GLY A 41 1.29 -1.33 21.13
N ARG A 42 1.93 -1.05 20.00
CA ARG A 42 1.26 -1.08 18.71
C ARG A 42 1.75 -2.23 17.83
N ASP A 43 2.13 -3.32 18.45
CA ASP A 43 2.62 -4.49 17.72
C ASP A 43 1.56 -5.11 16.82
N TRP A 44 0.30 -4.81 17.07
CA TRP A 44 -0.79 -5.24 16.22
C TRP A 44 -0.84 -4.52 14.88
N ALA A 45 -0.22 -3.34 14.79
CA ALA A 45 -0.24 -2.55 13.55
C ALA A 45 0.68 -3.17 12.50
N LEU A 46 0.48 -2.77 11.26
CA LEU A 46 1.35 -3.20 10.17
C LEU A 46 2.77 -2.65 10.40
N GLY A 47 3.77 -3.46 10.09
CA GLY A 47 5.14 -2.98 10.06
C GLY A 47 5.45 -2.30 8.74
N ALA A 48 6.42 -1.38 8.75
CA ALA A 48 6.86 -0.73 7.53
C ALA A 48 7.36 -1.76 6.50
N ASP A 49 7.99 -2.83 6.99
CA ASP A 49 8.49 -3.90 6.11
C ASP A 49 7.35 -4.64 5.40
N ASP A 50 6.18 -4.75 6.04
CA ASP A 50 5.03 -5.39 5.42
C ASP A 50 4.55 -4.58 4.22
N VAL A 51 4.50 -3.26 4.37
CA VAL A 51 4.11 -2.38 3.29
C VAL A 51 5.15 -2.42 2.16
N ALA A 52 6.43 -2.38 2.51
CA ALA A 52 7.50 -2.45 1.53
C ALA A 52 7.46 -3.78 0.75
N SER A 53 7.18 -4.88 1.44
CA SER A 53 7.05 -6.19 0.78
C SER A 53 5.92 -6.21 -0.22
N ALA A 54 4.79 -5.58 0.10
CA ALA A 54 3.67 -5.49 -0.83
C ALA A 54 4.05 -4.72 -2.09
N VAL A 55 4.77 -3.60 -1.93
CA VAL A 55 5.23 -2.80 -3.07
C VAL A 55 6.16 -3.62 -3.96
N LEU A 56 7.14 -4.32 -3.36
CA LEU A 56 8.05 -5.17 -4.12
C LEU A 56 7.31 -6.28 -4.85
N HIS A 57 6.30 -6.84 -4.22
CA HIS A 57 5.49 -7.89 -4.84
C HIS A 57 4.76 -7.36 -6.07
N LEU A 58 4.23 -6.15 -6.00
CA LEU A 58 3.57 -5.52 -7.15
C LEU A 58 4.51 -5.42 -8.34
N LEU A 59 5.78 -5.13 -8.10
CA LEU A 59 6.76 -4.99 -9.16
C LEU A 59 7.14 -6.33 -9.80
N SER A 60 6.80 -7.44 -9.16
CA SER A 60 7.16 -8.77 -9.64
C SER A 60 6.15 -9.38 -10.61
N TYR A 61 5.00 -8.76 -10.78
CA TYR A 61 3.98 -9.29 -11.69
C TYR A 61 4.41 -9.17 -13.15
N PRO A 62 4.03 -10.14 -13.99
CA PRO A 62 4.38 -10.07 -15.41
C PRO A 62 3.65 -8.92 -16.12
N ASP A 63 4.13 -8.57 -17.31
CA ASP A 63 3.63 -7.41 -18.04
C ASP A 63 2.14 -7.46 -18.35
N ASN A 64 1.57 -8.65 -18.44
CA ASN A 64 0.16 -8.79 -18.76
C ASN A 64 -0.75 -8.75 -17.53
N ALA A 65 -0.19 -8.59 -16.35
CA ALA A 65 -0.95 -8.55 -15.11
C ALA A 65 -0.83 -7.17 -14.45
N HIS A 66 -1.94 -6.62 -14.03
CA HIS A 66 -1.96 -5.31 -13.38
C HIS A 66 -2.77 -5.40 -12.09
N VAL A 67 -2.07 -5.40 -10.98
CA VAL A 67 -2.71 -5.29 -9.67
C VAL A 67 -2.86 -3.80 -9.38
N SER A 68 -4.07 -3.29 -9.55
CA SER A 68 -4.31 -1.85 -9.53
C SER A 68 -4.48 -1.29 -8.12
N ARG A 69 -4.93 -2.12 -7.19
CA ARG A 69 -5.25 -1.65 -5.85
C ARG A 69 -4.93 -2.73 -4.82
N VAL A 70 -4.21 -2.34 -3.76
CA VAL A 70 -3.90 -3.23 -2.65
C VAL A 70 -4.32 -2.52 -1.36
N GLU A 71 -5.19 -3.13 -0.60
CA GLU A 71 -5.60 -2.63 0.70
C GLU A 71 -5.04 -3.56 1.77
N MET A 72 -4.29 -2.99 2.71
CA MET A 72 -3.66 -3.75 3.78
C MET A 72 -4.22 -3.33 5.11
N ARG A 73 -4.51 -4.29 5.96
CA ARG A 73 -5.06 -4.03 7.30
C ARG A 73 -4.35 -4.90 8.33
N PRO A 74 -4.21 -4.41 9.56
CA PRO A 74 -3.76 -5.28 10.64
C PRO A 74 -4.71 -6.47 10.77
N SER A 75 -4.16 -7.66 10.93
CA SER A 75 -5.00 -8.85 11.01
C SER A 75 -5.77 -8.91 12.33
N ARG A 76 -5.25 -8.29 13.37
CA ARG A 76 -5.88 -8.30 14.71
C ARG A 76 -5.78 -6.94 15.36
N PRO A 77 -6.54 -5.94 14.86
CA PRO A 77 -6.53 -4.63 15.53
C PRO A 77 -7.18 -4.74 16.90
N PRO A 78 -6.86 -3.80 17.82
CA PRO A 78 -7.47 -3.83 19.14
C PRO A 78 -8.97 -3.58 19.05
N LYS A 79 -9.70 -4.23 19.93
CA LYS A 79 -11.13 -3.97 20.07
C LYS A 79 -11.34 -2.66 20.78
N LYS A 80 -12.40 -1.99 20.45
CA LYS A 80 -12.81 -0.78 21.13
C LYS A 80 -14.04 -0.98 21.94
#